data_f29ae483bf113b101213e3d81d5d73f2
#
_entry.id   f29ae483bf113b101213e3d81d5d73f2
#
_cell.length_a   1.000
_cell.length_b   1.000
_cell.length_c   1.000
_cell.angle_alpha   90.00
_cell.angle_beta   90.00
_cell.angle_gamma   90.00
#
_symmetry.space_group_name_H-M   'P 1'
#
loop_
_entity.id
_entity.type
_entity.pdbx_description
1 polymer ?
#
loop_
_entity_poly.entity_id
_entity_poly.type
_entity_poly.pdbx_seq_one_letter_code
_entity_poly.pdbx_strand_id
1 'polypeptide(L)'
;MTNNREEKIRRRAYELWERGGRSENAEEYWLQAEGEIRRGPSAVDPRVSPAPSGIGKHTGKCFCGAVEVVATGDPLTMGYCHCTSCRQWSATPVNAYTIWAPEAVRITTGADSVGSFGKTKKTIRKWCQVCGGHLLTEHPWWLVTEVPAAVLPDLPFFPAVHRYYAETVLRIKDGLPKQKDSLVELGGSGDLVDE
;
A
#
# COMPACT_ATOMS: atom_id res chain seq x y z
N MET A 1 -23.36 10.41 9.27
CA MET A 1 -21.98 10.20 8.72
C MET A 1 -21.23 9.39 9.75
N THR A 2 -21.20 8.07 9.61
CA THR A 2 -20.49 7.17 10.52
C THR A 2 -18.98 7.46 10.40
N ASN A 3 -18.35 7.65 11.55
CA ASN A 3 -16.93 8.00 11.63
C ASN A 3 -16.10 6.86 11.05
N ASN A 4 -15.47 7.07 9.91
CA ASN A 4 -14.58 6.12 9.20
C ASN A 4 -13.56 5.43 10.15
N ARG A 5 -13.17 6.11 11.23
CA ARG A 5 -12.25 5.58 12.24
C ARG A 5 -12.87 4.48 13.10
N GLU A 6 -14.10 4.65 13.55
CA GLU A 6 -14.81 3.66 14.39
C GLU A 6 -15.08 2.36 13.64
N GLU A 7 -15.41 2.45 12.36
CA GLU A 7 -15.59 1.30 11.49
C GLU A 7 -14.27 0.52 11.27
N LYS A 8 -13.15 1.23 11.16
CA LYS A 8 -11.80 0.63 11.12
C LYS A 8 -11.49 -0.13 12.41
N ILE A 9 -11.76 0.47 13.58
CA ILE A 9 -11.55 -0.17 14.88
C ILE A 9 -12.40 -1.42 15.02
N ARG A 10 -13.68 -1.34 14.71
CA ARG A 10 -14.63 -2.46 14.80
C ARG A 10 -14.17 -3.66 13.97
N ARG A 11 -13.77 -3.41 12.72
CA ARG A 11 -13.27 -4.45 11.83
C ARG A 11 -12.00 -5.10 12.37
N ARG A 12 -11.05 -4.29 12.85
CA ARG A 12 -9.79 -4.78 13.40
C ARG A 12 -9.99 -5.57 14.69
N ALA A 13 -10.88 -5.11 15.57
CA ALA A 13 -11.26 -5.83 16.79
C ALA A 13 -11.86 -7.21 16.48
N TYR A 14 -12.69 -7.30 15.44
CA TYR A 14 -13.27 -8.56 14.99
C TYR A 14 -12.19 -9.53 14.49
N GLU A 15 -11.24 -9.06 13.68
CA GLU A 15 -10.12 -9.87 13.21
C GLU A 15 -9.25 -10.42 14.36
N LEU A 16 -8.97 -9.59 15.36
CA LEU A 16 -8.21 -9.97 16.55
C LEU A 16 -8.96 -11.02 17.37
N TRP A 17 -10.26 -10.82 17.53
CA TRP A 17 -11.13 -11.77 18.24
C TRP A 17 -11.21 -13.14 17.52
N GLU A 18 -11.33 -13.17 16.20
CA GLU A 18 -11.30 -14.42 15.43
C GLU A 18 -9.96 -15.17 15.59
N ARG A 19 -8.84 -14.45 15.55
CA ARG A 19 -7.49 -15.03 15.74
C ARG A 19 -7.23 -15.48 17.17
N GLY A 20 -7.78 -14.76 18.15
CA GLY A 20 -7.63 -15.07 19.58
C GLY A 20 -8.49 -16.21 20.10
N GLY A 21 -9.10 -17.00 19.19
CA GLY A 21 -9.90 -18.17 19.59
C GLY A 21 -11.32 -17.81 20.06
N ARG A 22 -11.83 -16.63 19.71
CA ARG A 22 -13.19 -16.15 20.00
C ARG A 22 -13.50 -16.07 21.51
N SER A 23 -12.52 -15.64 22.29
CA SER A 23 -12.70 -15.47 23.74
C SER A 23 -13.76 -14.43 24.09
N GLU A 24 -14.32 -14.51 25.30
CA GLU A 24 -15.42 -13.64 25.75
C GLU A 24 -15.00 -12.18 26.01
N ASN A 25 -13.72 -11.85 25.94
CA ASN A 25 -13.20 -10.50 26.24
C ASN A 25 -13.18 -9.56 25.04
N ALA A 26 -14.34 -9.21 24.51
CA ALA A 26 -14.49 -8.33 23.34
C ALA A 26 -13.90 -6.93 23.56
N GLU A 27 -13.87 -6.43 24.81
CA GLU A 27 -13.34 -5.12 25.15
C GLU A 27 -11.82 -5.05 24.99
N GLU A 28 -11.10 -6.10 25.33
CA GLU A 28 -9.66 -6.19 25.16
C GLU A 28 -9.26 -6.10 23.69
N TYR A 29 -9.96 -6.82 22.82
CA TYR A 29 -9.73 -6.75 21.37
C TYR A 29 -10.09 -5.38 20.77
N TRP A 30 -11.10 -4.71 21.33
CA TRP A 30 -11.44 -3.35 20.93
C TRP A 30 -10.33 -2.35 21.30
N LEU A 31 -9.84 -2.40 22.54
CA LEU A 31 -8.75 -1.54 23.02
C LEU A 31 -7.44 -1.80 22.25
N GLN A 32 -7.16 -3.06 21.95
CA GLN A 32 -6.01 -3.43 21.12
C GLN A 32 -6.14 -2.86 19.71
N ALA A 33 -7.30 -3.03 19.07
CA ALA A 33 -7.58 -2.50 17.74
C ALA A 33 -7.51 -0.97 17.71
N GLU A 34 -8.05 -0.30 18.73
CA GLU A 34 -7.97 1.15 18.85
C GLU A 34 -6.51 1.62 19.00
N GLY A 35 -5.73 0.91 19.82
CA GLY A 35 -4.30 1.16 19.98
C GLY A 35 -3.51 0.99 18.69
N GLU A 36 -3.80 -0.04 17.91
CA GLU A 36 -3.16 -0.30 16.62
C GLU A 36 -3.54 0.78 15.59
N ILE A 37 -4.81 1.15 15.50
CA ILE A 37 -5.29 2.18 14.56
C ILE A 37 -4.85 3.60 14.98
N ARG A 38 -4.69 3.84 16.28
CA ARG A 38 -4.18 5.12 16.82
C ARG A 38 -2.69 5.29 16.52
N ARG A 39 -1.92 4.21 16.55
CA ARG A 39 -0.48 4.22 16.22
C ARG A 39 -0.22 4.27 14.71
N GLY A 40 -1.23 4.03 13.90
CA GLY A 40 -1.09 3.85 12.46
C GLY A 40 -0.44 2.49 12.11
N PRO A 41 -0.19 2.19 10.83
CA PRO A 41 0.56 1.01 10.46
C PRO A 41 1.91 1.05 11.17
N SER A 42 2.12 0.06 12.03
CA SER A 42 3.19 -0.01 13.03
C SER A 42 4.56 0.15 12.41
N ALA A 43 5.31 1.04 13.04
CA ALA A 43 6.75 1.11 13.05
C ALA A 43 7.43 1.00 11.68
N VAL A 44 7.55 2.11 11.04
CA VAL A 44 8.73 2.39 10.21
C VAL A 44 9.95 2.02 11.07
N ASP A 45 10.72 1.04 10.61
CA ASP A 45 12.03 0.71 11.20
C ASP A 45 12.80 2.03 11.36
N PRO A 46 13.27 2.38 12.58
CA PRO A 46 13.96 3.66 12.81
C PRO A 46 15.26 3.83 12.00
N ARG A 47 15.67 2.79 11.28
CA ARG A 47 16.79 2.81 10.31
C ARG A 47 16.37 3.31 8.92
N VAL A 48 15.08 3.51 8.69
CA VAL A 48 14.58 4.13 7.46
C VAL A 48 14.79 5.63 7.59
N SER A 49 15.53 6.21 6.66
CA SER A 49 15.73 7.65 6.57
C SER A 49 14.38 8.38 6.69
N PRO A 50 14.30 9.44 7.52
CA PRO A 50 13.05 10.17 7.68
C PRO A 50 12.59 10.63 6.29
N ALA A 51 11.36 10.26 5.93
CA ALA A 51 10.71 10.87 4.80
C ALA A 51 10.70 12.40 5.02
N PRO A 52 10.92 13.20 3.98
CA PRO A 52 10.90 14.65 4.13
C PRO A 52 9.56 15.07 4.73
N SER A 53 9.60 15.65 5.93
CA SER A 53 8.43 16.18 6.62
C SER A 53 7.97 17.43 5.87
N GLY A 54 7.00 17.28 4.98
CA GLY A 54 6.42 18.38 4.26
C GLY A 54 4.95 18.10 3.94
N ILE A 55 4.12 19.14 4.00
CA ILE A 55 2.77 19.09 3.42
C ILE A 55 2.97 19.10 1.89
N GLY A 56 3.55 18.02 1.38
CA GLY A 56 3.86 17.87 -0.04
C GLY A 56 2.58 17.61 -0.82
N LYS A 57 2.48 18.22 -1.99
CA LYS A 57 1.53 17.83 -3.03
C LYS A 57 2.33 17.27 -4.19
N HIS A 58 2.13 15.99 -4.47
CA HIS A 58 2.80 15.27 -5.54
C HIS A 58 1.82 15.04 -6.67
N THR A 59 2.24 15.36 -7.90
CA THR A 59 1.37 15.31 -9.06
C THR A 59 1.95 14.38 -10.10
N GLY A 60 1.13 13.49 -10.60
CA GLY A 60 1.48 12.58 -11.68
C GLY A 60 0.42 12.49 -12.76
N LYS A 61 0.81 11.93 -13.90
CA LYS A 61 -0.07 11.74 -15.05
C LYS A 61 0.11 10.33 -15.60
N CYS A 62 -0.93 9.82 -16.26
CA CYS A 62 -0.76 8.65 -17.12
C CYS A 62 0.17 8.99 -18.32
N PHE A 63 0.62 7.97 -19.01
CA PHE A 63 1.57 8.12 -20.12
C PHE A 63 1.14 9.13 -21.20
N CYS A 64 -0.16 9.19 -21.55
CA CYS A 64 -0.67 10.14 -22.52
C CYS A 64 -1.11 11.51 -21.93
N GLY A 65 -1.07 11.67 -20.59
CA GLY A 65 -1.49 12.89 -19.94
C GLY A 65 -3.00 13.07 -19.73
N ALA A 66 -3.84 12.14 -20.23
CA ALA A 66 -5.31 12.27 -20.15
C ALA A 66 -5.85 12.15 -18.71
N VAL A 67 -5.13 11.47 -17.82
CA VAL A 67 -5.52 11.29 -16.41
C VAL A 67 -4.42 11.83 -15.51
N GLU A 68 -4.82 12.65 -14.53
CA GLU A 68 -3.92 13.18 -13.50
C GLU A 68 -4.25 12.57 -12.14
N VAL A 69 -3.19 12.24 -11.38
CA VAL A 69 -3.23 11.76 -10.01
C VAL A 69 -2.51 12.73 -9.11
N VAL A 70 -3.11 13.05 -7.98
CA VAL A 70 -2.48 13.87 -6.94
C VAL A 70 -2.43 13.06 -5.65
N ALA A 71 -1.25 13.03 -5.04
CA ALA A 71 -1.04 12.51 -3.68
C ALA A 71 -0.65 13.68 -2.77
N THR A 72 -1.21 13.74 -1.56
CA THR A 72 -1.00 14.84 -0.61
C THR A 72 -0.43 14.31 0.70
N GLY A 73 0.58 14.98 1.23
CA GLY A 73 1.32 14.57 2.43
C GLY A 73 2.44 13.59 2.12
N ASP A 74 2.78 12.77 3.08
CA ASP A 74 3.84 11.78 2.97
C ASP A 74 3.24 10.37 2.76
N PRO A 75 3.88 9.50 1.96
CA PRO A 75 3.48 8.10 1.87
C PRO A 75 3.72 7.38 3.20
N LEU A 76 2.84 6.43 3.52
CA LEU A 76 2.97 5.59 4.70
C LEU A 76 4.20 4.67 4.64
N THR A 77 4.55 4.24 3.44
CA THR A 77 5.75 3.44 3.15
C THR A 77 6.03 3.41 1.65
N MET A 78 7.28 3.12 1.30
CA MET A 78 7.73 2.88 -0.07
C MET A 78 8.52 1.59 -0.13
N GLY A 79 8.53 0.93 -1.27
CA GLY A 79 9.28 -0.31 -1.42
C GLY A 79 9.14 -0.97 -2.77
N TYR A 80 9.62 -2.20 -2.82
CA TYR A 80 9.55 -3.05 -4.00
C TYR A 80 8.69 -4.28 -3.73
N CYS A 81 7.76 -4.58 -4.63
CA CYS A 81 6.94 -5.79 -4.58
C CYS A 81 7.34 -6.75 -5.68
N HIS A 82 7.69 -7.99 -5.28
CA HIS A 82 8.10 -9.07 -6.18
C HIS A 82 6.99 -10.09 -6.46
N CYS A 83 5.80 -9.93 -5.87
CA CYS A 83 4.75 -10.92 -6.03
C CYS A 83 4.31 -11.07 -7.50
N THR A 84 3.98 -12.29 -7.88
CA THR A 84 3.54 -12.64 -9.23
C THR A 84 2.39 -11.76 -9.72
N SER A 85 1.46 -11.42 -8.82
CA SER A 85 0.30 -10.59 -9.17
C SER A 85 0.69 -9.15 -9.57
N CYS A 86 1.62 -8.51 -8.84
CA CYS A 86 2.10 -7.17 -9.19
C CYS A 86 2.95 -7.21 -10.46
N ARG A 87 3.85 -8.20 -10.59
CA ARG A 87 4.69 -8.36 -11.78
C ARG A 87 3.86 -8.58 -13.06
N GLN A 88 2.84 -9.44 -13.00
CA GLN A 88 1.95 -9.68 -14.14
C GLN A 88 1.13 -8.42 -14.49
N TRP A 89 0.67 -7.68 -13.48
CA TRP A 89 -0.08 -6.46 -13.71
C TRP A 89 0.77 -5.36 -14.33
N SER A 90 1.97 -5.12 -13.80
CA SER A 90 2.85 -4.05 -14.26
C SER A 90 3.72 -4.44 -15.47
N ALA A 91 3.70 -5.73 -15.87
CA ALA A 91 4.58 -6.29 -16.90
C ALA A 91 6.07 -5.98 -16.64
N THR A 92 6.47 -5.96 -15.36
CA THR A 92 7.84 -5.65 -14.91
C THR A 92 8.38 -6.77 -14.01
N PRO A 93 9.71 -6.96 -13.89
CA PRO A 93 10.29 -7.95 -12.99
C PRO A 93 10.10 -7.60 -11.51
N VAL A 94 9.85 -6.33 -11.19
CA VAL A 94 9.60 -5.79 -9.86
C VAL A 94 8.73 -4.55 -9.95
N ASN A 95 7.82 -4.36 -8.99
CA ASN A 95 6.96 -3.17 -8.89
C ASN A 95 7.46 -2.25 -7.78
N ALA A 96 7.89 -1.04 -8.13
CA ALA A 96 8.22 0.02 -7.18
C ALA A 96 6.92 0.73 -6.77
N TYR A 97 6.63 0.74 -5.47
CA TYR A 97 5.36 1.25 -4.95
C TYR A 97 5.53 2.31 -3.87
N THR A 98 4.51 3.14 -3.75
CA THR A 98 4.28 4.05 -2.62
C THR A 98 2.89 3.79 -2.05
N ILE A 99 2.77 3.68 -0.73
CA ILE A 99 1.51 3.40 -0.04
C ILE A 99 1.02 4.66 0.67
N TRP A 100 -0.25 4.95 0.53
CA TRP A 100 -0.89 6.16 1.02
C TRP A 100 -2.18 5.85 1.78
N ALA A 101 -2.60 6.75 2.66
CA ALA A 101 -3.98 6.78 3.13
C ALA A 101 -4.92 7.02 1.95
N PRO A 102 -6.10 6.38 1.87
CA PRO A 102 -6.98 6.49 0.70
C PRO A 102 -7.40 7.93 0.38
N GLU A 103 -7.61 8.74 1.40
CA GLU A 103 -7.99 10.14 1.30
C GLU A 103 -6.86 11.06 0.77
N ALA A 104 -5.63 10.58 0.84
CA ALA A 104 -4.45 11.32 0.37
C ALA A 104 -4.29 11.28 -1.15
N VAL A 105 -4.89 10.30 -1.83
CA VAL A 105 -4.74 10.10 -3.28
C VAL A 105 -6.04 10.40 -4.01
N ARG A 106 -5.97 11.23 -5.03
CA ARG A 106 -7.13 11.62 -5.84
C ARG A 106 -6.79 11.66 -7.32
N ILE A 107 -7.76 11.25 -8.15
CA ILE A 107 -7.76 11.53 -9.59
C ILE A 107 -8.40 12.90 -9.75
N THR A 108 -7.64 13.85 -10.27
CA THR A 108 -8.06 15.26 -10.39
C THR A 108 -8.50 15.64 -11.79
N THR A 109 -8.08 14.88 -12.79
CA THR A 109 -8.44 15.08 -14.19
C THR A 109 -8.66 13.74 -14.87
N GLY A 110 -9.61 13.65 -15.78
CA GLY A 110 -9.82 12.49 -16.65
C GLY A 110 -10.43 11.27 -15.95
N ALA A 111 -11.22 11.46 -14.89
CA ALA A 111 -11.86 10.37 -14.16
C ALA A 111 -12.70 9.43 -15.05
N ASP A 112 -13.36 9.96 -16.08
CA ASP A 112 -14.15 9.20 -17.05
C ASP A 112 -13.29 8.29 -17.94
N SER A 113 -11.99 8.56 -18.02
CA SER A 113 -11.01 7.76 -18.76
C SER A 113 -10.29 6.74 -17.90
N VAL A 114 -10.78 6.48 -16.69
CA VAL A 114 -10.18 5.52 -15.77
C VAL A 114 -10.91 4.19 -15.81
N GLY A 115 -10.19 3.16 -16.25
CA GLY A 115 -10.62 1.78 -16.13
C GLY A 115 -10.29 1.21 -14.75
N SER A 116 -11.07 0.22 -14.31
CA SER A 116 -10.79 -0.49 -13.07
C SER A 116 -11.04 -1.99 -13.19
N PHE A 117 -10.22 -2.78 -12.50
CA PHE A 117 -10.36 -4.23 -12.43
C PHE A 117 -9.98 -4.76 -11.05
N GLY A 118 -10.85 -5.54 -10.48
CA GLY A 118 -10.61 -6.27 -9.24
C GLY A 118 -10.65 -7.78 -9.45
N LYS A 119 -9.48 -8.44 -9.46
CA LYS A 119 -9.43 -9.91 -9.43
C LYS A 119 -10.05 -10.45 -8.13
N THR A 120 -9.96 -9.67 -7.05
CA THR A 120 -10.58 -9.93 -5.75
C THR A 120 -11.16 -8.61 -5.22
N LYS A 121 -12.05 -8.69 -4.21
CA LYS A 121 -12.57 -7.49 -3.52
C LYS A 121 -11.49 -6.75 -2.69
N LYS A 122 -10.30 -7.35 -2.53
CA LYS A 122 -9.21 -6.78 -1.72
C LYS A 122 -8.26 -5.88 -2.51
N THR A 123 -8.29 -5.96 -3.85
CA THR A 123 -7.33 -5.25 -4.70
C THR A 123 -8.03 -4.80 -5.97
N ILE A 124 -8.15 -3.50 -6.17
CA ILE A 124 -8.78 -2.87 -7.33
C ILE A 124 -7.74 -2.02 -8.04
N ARG A 125 -7.35 -2.45 -9.23
CA ARG A 125 -6.34 -1.81 -10.06
C ARG A 125 -6.98 -0.82 -11.00
N LYS A 126 -6.35 0.36 -11.15
CA LYS A 126 -6.85 1.44 -12.02
C LYS A 126 -5.80 1.85 -13.04
N TRP A 127 -6.25 2.10 -14.26
CA TRP A 127 -5.41 2.50 -15.38
C TRP A 127 -6.13 3.51 -16.27
N CYS A 128 -5.37 4.22 -17.10
CA CYS A 128 -5.92 5.06 -18.13
C CYS A 128 -6.42 4.20 -19.31
N GLN A 129 -7.69 4.32 -19.67
CA GLN A 129 -8.29 3.56 -20.78
C GLN A 129 -7.79 4.05 -22.16
N VAL A 130 -7.25 5.28 -22.24
CA VAL A 130 -6.73 5.83 -23.48
C VAL A 130 -5.37 5.25 -23.84
N CYS A 131 -4.46 5.12 -22.88
CA CYS A 131 -3.08 4.68 -23.16
C CYS A 131 -2.66 3.38 -22.45
N GLY A 132 -3.51 2.79 -21.58
CA GLY A 132 -3.17 1.63 -20.79
C GLY A 132 -2.23 1.90 -19.61
N GLY A 133 -1.76 3.14 -19.42
CA GLY A 133 -0.85 3.49 -18.34
C GLY A 133 -1.45 3.26 -16.98
N HIS A 134 -0.73 2.57 -16.09
CA HIS A 134 -1.17 2.30 -14.73
C HIS A 134 -1.21 3.59 -13.92
N LEU A 135 -2.16 3.71 -12.99
CA LEU A 135 -2.39 4.90 -12.19
C LEU A 135 -2.22 4.62 -10.71
N LEU A 136 -3.05 3.73 -10.18
CA LEU A 136 -3.08 3.38 -8.77
C LEU A 136 -3.76 2.04 -8.54
N THR A 137 -3.58 1.48 -7.34
CA THR A 137 -4.27 0.30 -6.87
C THR A 137 -4.90 0.59 -5.51
N GLU A 138 -6.21 0.44 -5.41
CA GLU A 138 -6.90 0.54 -4.14
C GLU A 138 -6.89 -0.81 -3.43
N HIS A 139 -6.64 -0.76 -2.13
CA HIS A 139 -6.70 -1.91 -1.23
C HIS A 139 -7.76 -1.68 -0.15
N PRO A 140 -9.07 -1.87 -0.46
CA PRO A 140 -10.15 -1.53 0.46
C PRO A 140 -10.07 -2.30 1.78
N TRP A 141 -9.53 -3.52 1.75
CA TRP A 141 -9.37 -4.35 2.93
C TRP A 141 -8.33 -3.79 3.91
N TRP A 142 -7.26 -3.20 3.39
CA TRP A 142 -6.19 -2.63 4.22
C TRP A 142 -6.33 -1.12 4.40
N LEU A 143 -7.33 -0.51 3.75
CA LEU A 143 -7.60 0.93 3.78
C LEU A 143 -6.38 1.75 3.36
N VAL A 144 -5.75 1.33 2.27
CA VAL A 144 -4.63 2.05 1.66
C VAL A 144 -4.80 2.11 0.14
N THR A 145 -4.14 3.09 -0.45
CA THR A 145 -3.98 3.23 -1.89
C THR A 145 -2.50 3.12 -2.24
N GLU A 146 -2.18 2.24 -3.16
CA GLU A 146 -0.85 2.12 -3.75
C GLU A 146 -0.78 2.98 -5.01
N VAL A 147 0.27 3.78 -5.13
CA VAL A 147 0.63 4.48 -6.37
C VAL A 147 1.99 3.97 -6.82
N PRO A 148 2.15 3.48 -8.07
CA PRO A 148 3.46 3.12 -8.59
C PRO A 148 4.40 4.33 -8.52
N ALA A 149 5.63 4.14 -8.05
CA ALA A 149 6.57 5.23 -7.83
C ALA A 149 6.79 6.09 -9.11
N ALA A 150 6.79 5.46 -10.28
CA ALA A 150 6.96 6.14 -11.56
C ALA A 150 5.80 7.07 -11.93
N VAL A 151 4.64 6.96 -11.29
CA VAL A 151 3.47 7.83 -11.55
C VAL A 151 3.64 9.21 -10.91
N LEU A 152 4.42 9.30 -9.84
CA LEU A 152 4.68 10.55 -9.08
C LEU A 152 6.14 10.98 -9.25
N PRO A 153 6.52 11.57 -10.38
CA PRO A 153 7.92 11.85 -10.72
C PRO A 153 8.58 12.92 -9.83
N ASP A 154 7.79 13.74 -9.16
CA ASP A 154 8.24 14.78 -8.22
C ASP A 154 8.37 14.27 -6.77
N LEU A 155 7.99 13.02 -6.51
CA LEU A 155 8.15 12.39 -5.21
C LEU A 155 9.51 11.68 -5.15
N PRO A 156 10.43 12.08 -4.26
CA PRO A 156 11.67 11.33 -4.03
C PRO A 156 11.33 9.91 -3.53
N PHE A 157 11.89 8.90 -4.18
CA PHE A 157 11.61 7.51 -3.86
C PHE A 157 12.69 6.95 -2.94
N PHE A 158 12.32 6.65 -1.69
CA PHE A 158 13.19 6.07 -0.65
C PHE A 158 12.63 4.72 -0.22
N PRO A 159 12.91 3.63 -0.96
CA PRO A 159 12.38 2.32 -0.63
C PRO A 159 12.95 1.81 0.70
N ALA A 160 12.09 1.24 1.52
CA ALA A 160 12.43 0.71 2.84
C ALA A 160 12.58 -0.82 2.85
N VAL A 161 12.00 -1.52 1.87
CA VAL A 161 11.83 -2.97 1.96
C VAL A 161 11.52 -3.58 0.59
N HIS A 162 11.92 -4.84 0.42
CA HIS A 162 11.40 -5.73 -0.61
C HIS A 162 10.34 -6.66 0.00
N ARG A 163 9.17 -6.75 -0.63
CA ARG A 163 8.09 -7.65 -0.22
C ARG A 163 7.91 -8.80 -1.21
N TYR A 164 7.51 -9.97 -0.71
CA TYR A 164 7.33 -11.17 -1.53
C TYR A 164 8.60 -11.56 -2.28
N TYR A 165 9.76 -11.43 -1.61
CA TYR A 165 11.05 -11.68 -2.24
C TYR A 165 11.26 -13.15 -2.60
N ALA A 166 10.54 -14.09 -1.96
CA ALA A 166 10.54 -15.49 -2.34
C ALA A 166 10.00 -15.73 -3.76
N GLU A 167 9.18 -14.79 -4.30
CA GLU A 167 8.66 -14.84 -5.66
C GLU A 167 9.51 -14.08 -6.68
N THR A 168 10.70 -13.56 -6.27
CA THR A 168 11.52 -12.71 -7.14
C THR A 168 12.02 -13.46 -8.38
N VAL A 169 12.01 -12.77 -9.51
CA VAL A 169 12.66 -13.19 -10.77
C VAL A 169 13.89 -12.33 -11.06
N LEU A 170 14.11 -11.28 -10.27
CA LEU A 170 15.25 -10.38 -10.37
C LEU A 170 15.81 -10.16 -8.96
N ARG A 171 16.97 -10.73 -8.67
CA ARG A 171 17.65 -10.51 -7.39
C ARG A 171 18.27 -9.13 -7.36
N ILE A 172 17.98 -8.37 -6.30
CA ILE A 172 18.49 -7.02 -6.08
C ILE A 172 19.27 -7.01 -4.78
N LYS A 173 20.56 -6.69 -4.89
CA LYS A 173 21.48 -6.57 -3.75
C LYS A 173 21.68 -5.09 -3.44
N ASP A 174 20.90 -4.56 -2.52
CA ASP A 174 20.89 -3.14 -2.16
C ASP A 174 20.91 -2.91 -0.63
N GLY A 175 21.03 -3.99 0.15
CA GLY A 175 21.07 -3.93 1.60
C GLY A 175 19.73 -3.66 2.28
N LEU A 176 18.63 -3.53 1.51
CA LEU A 176 17.30 -3.39 2.10
C LEU A 176 16.77 -4.74 2.60
N PRO A 177 15.95 -4.76 3.64
CA PRO A 177 15.32 -5.98 4.12
C PRO A 177 14.52 -6.70 3.02
N LYS A 178 14.70 -8.01 2.90
CA LYS A 178 14.02 -8.87 1.93
C LYS A 178 12.96 -9.70 2.66
N GLN A 179 11.72 -9.23 2.72
CA GLN A 179 10.62 -10.00 3.29
C GLN A 179 10.24 -11.15 2.35
N LYS A 180 10.22 -12.37 2.90
CA LYS A 180 9.87 -13.59 2.17
C LYS A 180 8.52 -13.45 1.47
N ASP A 181 7.52 -12.97 2.21
CA ASP A 181 6.17 -12.71 1.73
C ASP A 181 5.66 -11.36 2.24
N SER A 182 4.65 -11.31 3.08
CA SER A 182 4.09 -10.09 3.65
C SER A 182 4.39 -9.98 5.14
N LEU A 183 3.99 -8.88 5.75
CA LEU A 183 3.98 -8.70 7.20
C LEU A 183 2.97 -9.66 7.85
N VAL A 184 3.24 -10.04 9.10
CA VAL A 184 2.32 -10.90 9.89
C VAL A 184 0.93 -10.27 9.99
N GLU A 185 0.86 -8.96 10.22
CA GLU A 185 -0.38 -8.19 10.32
C GLU A 185 -1.21 -8.20 9.03
N LEU A 186 -0.56 -8.48 7.91
CA LEU A 186 -1.19 -8.60 6.58
C LEU A 186 -1.40 -10.06 6.15
N GLY A 187 -1.15 -11.01 7.07
CA GLY A 187 -1.34 -12.44 6.84
C GLY A 187 -0.13 -13.15 6.25
N GLY A 188 1.04 -12.53 6.26
CA GLY A 188 2.30 -13.14 5.86
C GLY A 188 3.03 -13.84 7.01
N SER A 189 4.20 -14.41 6.71
CA SER A 189 5.07 -15.05 7.71
C SER A 189 5.86 -14.04 8.54
N GLY A 190 6.15 -12.87 7.97
CA GLY A 190 7.08 -11.90 8.56
C GLY A 190 8.55 -12.30 8.44
N ASP A 191 8.85 -13.45 7.83
CA ASP A 191 10.22 -13.95 7.66
C ASP A 191 11.02 -13.03 6.71
N LEU A 192 12.32 -12.94 6.98
CA LEU A 192 13.29 -12.39 6.05
C LEU A 192 14.00 -13.51 5.29
N VAL A 193 14.47 -13.21 4.11
CA VAL A 193 15.31 -14.09 3.29
C VAL A 193 16.60 -13.35 2.90
N ASP A 194 17.66 -14.12 2.65
CA ASP A 194 18.95 -13.58 2.20
C ASP A 194 18.87 -13.04 0.75
N GLU A 195 19.75 -12.11 0.43
CA GLU A 195 19.91 -11.52 -0.91
C GLU A 195 20.44 -12.51 -1.96
#